data_1f4b5f27e8fd6b2878b56cb0b01ed54a
#
_entry.id   1f4b5f27e8fd6b2878b56cb0b01ed54a
#
_cell.length_a   1.000
_cell.length_b   1.000
_cell.length_c   1.000
_cell.angle_alpha   90.00
_cell.angle_beta   90.00
_cell.angle_gamma   90.00
#
_symmetry.space_group_name_H-M   'P 1'
#
loop_
_entity.id
_entity.type
_entity.pdbx_description
1 polymer ?
#
loop_
_entity_poly.entity_id
_entity_poly.type
_entity_poly.pdbx_seq_one_letter_code
_entity_poly.pdbx_strand_id
1 'polypeptide(L)'
;MMPRLSTTTWIVGLLLISGCYSPLMRWQSPESDNVALLAEEDNEEGVELVGDTTIPLGLDYRKIEGVSLVNGLNGTGGDSGPSSLRSSLISEMQSYDVRNPQQLLQSPTVSLVVVRGWLPPGVEKGDSFDVEVVVPPKSKTTSLRQGYLLKGRMREIRVLDNAVHSGHVAGLAQGPVIVDSIFGGTDDEVLETRGRILGGGQSQLTRPLGLGIRGNSTVRHAAAIGAAINSRFHKTDRNGQSGVARPKRDNYIELAVHPRYKNNIHRYVRVVRSIALKESPGERVLRTESLERRLLEPTASARAALQLEAIGEDAAHILLKGLESSSPEVRFYSAEALAYLDREEAAKTLGWAAANISAFRWYALTALATMDHVAAYEALNELLHVPSAETRYGAFRALRSRNAADPLVRGESLGGGFAFHVISSEAAPMIHVSKSQRPEIVLFGQHQKVVPPAFLFAGKEIMIKGTEDGRLRLIRFTTGDQEDPQETCDAEVDPMIRAIVRLGGGYCEVVQALREARQGGYLDAKVVVNAMARPNRTYHGDDASEATSPDEPPIRVANPVPELFVDRLETDGETADTMPRYEPEEVSETPAEDSDTSSFMGRMRNWFAK
;
A
#
# COMPACT_ATOMS: atom_id res chain seq x y z
N MET A 1 -66.35 -56.53 -11.94
CA MET A 1 -66.51 -55.06 -12.11
C MET A 1 -65.39 -54.41 -11.39
N MET A 2 -64.34 -54.06 -12.12
CA MET A 2 -63.16 -53.36 -11.63
C MET A 2 -63.30 -51.85 -11.88
N PRO A 3 -62.73 -50.98 -11.01
CA PRO A 3 -62.31 -49.71 -11.43
C PRO A 3 -60.77 -49.59 -11.37
N ARG A 4 -60.23 -48.94 -12.38
CA ARG A 4 -58.89 -48.65 -12.67
C ARG A 4 -58.24 -47.70 -11.67
N LEU A 5 -57.06 -48.04 -11.13
CA LEU A 5 -56.15 -47.10 -10.44
C LEU A 5 -55.42 -46.28 -11.48
N SER A 6 -55.48 -44.97 -11.34
CA SER A 6 -54.70 -43.99 -12.08
C SER A 6 -53.33 -43.82 -11.43
N THR A 7 -52.30 -44.13 -12.16
CA THR A 7 -50.90 -43.74 -11.88
C THR A 7 -50.72 -42.26 -12.22
N THR A 8 -50.64 -41.42 -11.23
CA THR A 8 -50.21 -40.02 -11.43
C THR A 8 -49.10 -39.68 -10.43
N THR A 9 -47.91 -39.54 -11.01
CA THR A 9 -46.95 -38.47 -10.78
C THR A 9 -46.25 -38.41 -9.43
N TRP A 10 -45.13 -39.16 -9.34
CA TRP A 10 -44.00 -38.81 -8.49
C TRP A 10 -42.81 -38.34 -9.38
N ILE A 11 -42.90 -37.12 -9.95
CA ILE A 11 -41.82 -36.42 -10.62
C ILE A 11 -41.94 -34.94 -10.24
N VAL A 12 -41.85 -34.62 -8.97
CA VAL A 12 -41.64 -33.23 -8.50
C VAL A 12 -40.85 -33.31 -7.20
N GLY A 13 -39.61 -33.62 -7.24
CA GLY A 13 -38.82 -33.68 -6.01
C GLY A 13 -37.33 -33.63 -6.19
N LEU A 14 -36.84 -33.31 -7.40
CA LEU A 14 -35.39 -33.38 -7.66
C LEU A 14 -34.82 -32.15 -8.39
N LEU A 15 -35.36 -30.95 -8.11
CA LEU A 15 -34.96 -29.72 -8.78
C LEU A 15 -34.78 -28.51 -7.85
N LEU A 16 -34.45 -28.71 -6.58
CA LEU A 16 -34.17 -27.57 -5.69
C LEU A 16 -32.97 -27.80 -4.76
N ILE A 17 -31.87 -28.35 -5.27
CA ILE A 17 -30.58 -28.23 -4.60
C ILE A 17 -29.54 -27.74 -5.65
N SER A 18 -29.87 -26.67 -6.36
CA SER A 18 -28.84 -25.74 -6.88
C SER A 18 -28.69 -24.69 -5.79
N GLY A 19 -27.82 -24.98 -4.84
CA GLY A 19 -27.34 -23.97 -3.90
C GLY A 19 -26.73 -22.82 -4.71
N CYS A 20 -27.45 -21.71 -4.76
CA CYS A 20 -26.88 -20.43 -5.16
C CYS A 20 -25.72 -20.14 -4.22
N TYR A 21 -24.50 -20.44 -4.64
CA TYR A 21 -23.31 -19.86 -4.09
C TYR A 21 -23.40 -18.35 -4.36
N SER A 22 -23.91 -17.63 -3.37
CA SER A 22 -23.97 -16.18 -3.40
C SER A 22 -22.55 -15.63 -3.45
N PRO A 23 -22.17 -14.85 -4.47
CA PRO A 23 -20.83 -14.24 -4.54
C PRO A 23 -20.56 -13.25 -3.40
N LEU A 24 -21.54 -12.94 -2.58
CA LEU A 24 -21.46 -12.00 -1.45
C LEU A 24 -20.71 -12.53 -0.21
N MET A 25 -20.40 -13.82 -0.10
CA MET A 25 -19.63 -14.37 1.04
C MET A 25 -18.11 -14.39 0.83
N ARG A 26 -17.61 -14.02 -0.35
CA ARG A 26 -16.16 -13.91 -0.62
C ARG A 26 -15.49 -12.63 -0.10
N TRP A 27 -16.22 -11.78 0.58
CA TRP A 27 -15.77 -10.42 0.97
C TRP A 27 -15.12 -10.33 2.35
N GLN A 28 -14.93 -11.42 3.07
CA GLN A 28 -14.41 -11.38 4.45
C GLN A 28 -13.08 -12.10 4.69
N SER A 29 -12.49 -12.70 3.67
CA SER A 29 -11.21 -13.39 3.87
C SER A 29 -10.20 -12.99 2.79
N PRO A 30 -9.03 -12.46 3.17
CA PRO A 30 -7.91 -12.32 2.25
C PRO A 30 -7.25 -13.66 1.91
N GLU A 31 -7.92 -14.78 2.13
CA GLU A 31 -7.40 -16.14 1.93
C GLU A 31 -7.23 -16.53 0.46
N SER A 32 -7.87 -15.81 -0.48
CA SER A 32 -7.83 -16.19 -1.90
C SER A 32 -6.45 -16.05 -2.56
N ASP A 33 -5.58 -15.19 -2.02
CA ASP A 33 -4.30 -14.88 -2.65
C ASP A 33 -3.18 -15.84 -2.23
N ASN A 34 -3.39 -16.61 -1.16
CA ASN A 34 -2.47 -17.66 -0.73
C ASN A 34 -2.55 -18.92 -1.59
N VAL A 35 -3.60 -19.06 -2.43
CA VAL A 35 -3.80 -20.25 -3.27
C VAL A 35 -2.65 -20.45 -4.28
N ALA A 36 -2.10 -19.37 -4.83
CA ALA A 36 -0.97 -19.44 -5.75
C ALA A 36 0.33 -19.91 -5.06
N LEU A 37 0.48 -19.59 -3.75
CA LEU A 37 1.59 -20.09 -2.92
C LEU A 37 1.39 -21.54 -2.45
N LEU A 38 0.14 -22.00 -2.43
CA LEU A 38 -0.26 -23.35 -2.03
C LEU A 38 -0.42 -24.29 -3.22
N ALA A 39 -0.45 -23.77 -4.46
CA ALA A 39 -0.48 -24.62 -5.64
C ALA A 39 0.68 -25.60 -5.59
N GLU A 40 0.37 -26.87 -5.71
CA GLU A 40 1.37 -27.94 -5.80
C GLU A 40 2.21 -27.63 -7.02
N GLU A 41 3.46 -27.33 -6.77
CA GLU A 41 4.42 -27.14 -7.83
C GLU A 41 4.83 -28.55 -8.29
N ASP A 42 4.45 -28.94 -9.51
CA ASP A 42 4.91 -30.19 -10.11
C ASP A 42 6.44 -30.17 -10.14
N ASN A 43 7.03 -31.02 -9.31
CA ASN A 43 8.47 -31.17 -9.18
C ASN A 43 8.96 -32.19 -10.22
N GLU A 44 9.16 -31.74 -11.45
CA GLU A 44 9.61 -32.56 -12.56
C GLU A 44 11.09 -33.03 -12.42
N GLU A 45 11.81 -32.49 -11.42
CA GLU A 45 13.27 -32.66 -11.29
C GLU A 45 13.66 -33.82 -10.40
N GLY A 46 12.72 -34.48 -9.73
CA GLY A 46 12.96 -35.67 -8.90
C GLY A 46 13.72 -35.41 -7.58
N VAL A 47 14.03 -34.15 -7.26
CA VAL A 47 14.69 -33.76 -6.00
C VAL A 47 13.64 -33.17 -5.05
N GLU A 48 13.57 -33.70 -3.83
CA GLU A 48 12.64 -33.24 -2.79
C GLU A 48 13.00 -31.81 -2.35
N LEU A 49 12.06 -30.86 -2.54
CA LEU A 49 12.21 -29.47 -2.13
C LEU A 49 11.53 -29.21 -0.77
N VAL A 50 11.94 -28.16 -0.08
CA VAL A 50 11.26 -27.69 1.14
C VAL A 50 9.78 -27.41 0.87
N GLY A 51 9.43 -26.92 -0.31
CA GLY A 51 8.06 -26.64 -0.74
C GLY A 51 7.16 -27.85 -0.81
N ASP A 52 7.71 -29.04 -1.16
CA ASP A 52 6.94 -30.28 -1.30
C ASP A 52 6.43 -30.79 0.06
N THR A 53 7.17 -30.51 1.10
CA THR A 53 6.90 -31.01 2.46
C THR A 53 6.36 -29.95 3.42
N THR A 54 6.27 -28.67 3.01
CA THR A 54 5.87 -27.59 3.90
C THR A 54 4.78 -26.69 3.35
N ILE A 55 4.03 -26.07 4.26
CA ILE A 55 3.04 -25.01 3.99
C ILE A 55 3.51 -23.73 4.68
N PRO A 56 3.57 -22.59 3.97
CA PRO A 56 3.89 -21.32 4.59
C PRO A 56 2.76 -20.85 5.52
N LEU A 57 3.12 -20.30 6.67
CA LEU A 57 2.22 -19.77 7.68
C LEU A 57 2.60 -18.34 8.04
N GLY A 58 1.60 -17.52 8.39
CA GLY A 58 1.82 -16.15 8.85
C GLY A 58 2.01 -15.12 7.74
N LEU A 59 1.59 -15.43 6.50
CA LEU A 59 1.62 -14.52 5.36
C LEU A 59 0.40 -13.60 5.28
N ASP A 60 -0.61 -13.85 6.11
CA ASP A 60 -1.82 -13.05 6.19
C ASP A 60 -1.58 -11.70 6.88
N TYR A 61 -2.32 -10.68 6.45
CA TYR A 61 -2.43 -9.43 7.19
C TYR A 61 -3.37 -9.60 8.38
N ARG A 62 -2.96 -9.16 9.57
CA ARG A 62 -3.81 -9.19 10.76
C ARG A 62 -4.46 -7.86 11.00
N LYS A 63 -5.78 -7.83 10.92
CA LYS A 63 -6.58 -6.68 11.30
C LYS A 63 -6.55 -6.50 12.82
N ILE A 64 -6.25 -5.30 13.25
CA ILE A 64 -6.32 -4.87 14.64
C ILE A 64 -7.18 -3.63 14.75
N GLU A 65 -8.01 -3.58 15.79
CA GLU A 65 -8.95 -2.48 16.00
C GLU A 65 -8.90 -1.99 17.45
N GLY A 66 -9.36 -0.76 17.64
CA GLY A 66 -9.51 -0.16 18.95
C GLY A 66 -10.46 1.03 18.92
N VAL A 67 -10.76 1.55 20.08
CA VAL A 67 -11.52 2.79 20.24
C VAL A 67 -10.59 3.82 20.89
N SER A 68 -10.61 5.04 20.37
CA SER A 68 -9.77 6.11 20.89
C SER A 68 -10.47 7.47 20.77
N LEU A 69 -9.79 8.52 21.19
CA LEU A 69 -10.28 9.89 21.19
C LEU A 69 -9.43 10.77 20.26
N VAL A 70 -10.08 11.49 19.39
CA VAL A 70 -9.47 12.60 18.65
C VAL A 70 -9.76 13.89 19.40
N ASN A 71 -8.74 14.71 19.65
CA ASN A 71 -8.85 16.04 20.25
C ASN A 71 -8.40 17.14 19.28
N GLY A 72 -8.53 18.38 19.70
CA GLY A 72 -8.10 19.55 18.90
C GLY A 72 -9.05 19.91 17.75
N LEU A 73 -10.28 19.43 17.78
CA LEU A 73 -11.29 19.77 16.77
C LEU A 73 -11.85 21.19 17.01
N ASN A 74 -11.95 21.98 15.95
CA ASN A 74 -12.44 23.37 15.98
C ASN A 74 -13.98 23.43 16.01
N GLY A 75 -14.62 22.85 17.04
CA GLY A 75 -16.08 22.85 17.18
C GLY A 75 -16.80 21.81 16.30
N THR A 76 -16.08 20.97 15.57
CA THR A 76 -16.64 19.94 14.67
C THR A 76 -16.80 18.57 15.34
N GLY A 77 -16.33 18.43 16.57
CA GLY A 77 -16.48 17.23 17.39
C GLY A 77 -17.87 17.09 18.01
N GLY A 78 -18.13 15.95 18.64
CA GLY A 78 -19.37 15.73 19.35
C GLY A 78 -19.55 14.31 19.87
N ASP A 79 -20.48 14.12 20.80
CA ASP A 79 -20.74 12.80 21.41
C ASP A 79 -21.38 11.84 20.41
N SER A 80 -20.94 10.59 20.47
CA SER A 80 -21.46 9.48 19.66
C SER A 80 -22.77 8.87 20.21
N GLY A 81 -23.25 9.37 21.34
CA GLY A 81 -24.39 8.77 22.04
C GLY A 81 -24.06 7.44 22.72
N PRO A 82 -25.03 6.83 23.43
CA PRO A 82 -24.86 5.56 24.14
C PRO A 82 -24.54 4.41 23.17
N SER A 83 -23.40 3.75 23.36
CA SER A 83 -22.95 2.61 22.56
C SER A 83 -21.94 1.76 23.31
N SER A 84 -21.72 0.52 22.87
CA SER A 84 -20.67 -0.35 23.43
C SER A 84 -19.28 0.25 23.23
N LEU A 85 -19.03 0.93 22.10
CA LEU A 85 -17.78 1.64 21.81
C LEU A 85 -17.54 2.78 22.83
N ARG A 86 -18.58 3.55 23.12
CA ARG A 86 -18.52 4.63 24.11
C ARG A 86 -18.22 4.09 25.50
N SER A 87 -18.88 2.99 25.90
CA SER A 87 -18.63 2.34 27.20
C SER A 87 -17.21 1.80 27.29
N SER A 88 -16.70 1.19 26.22
CA SER A 88 -15.30 0.71 26.15
C SER A 88 -14.31 1.83 26.30
N LEU A 89 -14.53 2.97 25.62
CA LEU A 89 -13.64 4.14 25.73
C LEU A 89 -13.68 4.73 27.15
N ILE A 90 -14.86 4.85 27.77
CA ILE A 90 -14.98 5.35 29.14
C ILE A 90 -14.20 4.44 30.11
N SER A 91 -14.32 3.11 29.97
CA SER A 91 -13.56 2.17 30.79
C SER A 91 -12.05 2.31 30.58
N GLU A 92 -11.61 2.54 29.35
CA GLU A 92 -10.20 2.78 29.05
C GLU A 92 -9.72 4.10 29.65
N MET A 93 -10.49 5.19 29.50
CA MET A 93 -10.18 6.49 30.10
C MET A 93 -10.10 6.41 31.64
N GLN A 94 -10.99 5.66 32.26
CA GLN A 94 -10.95 5.40 33.71
C GLN A 94 -9.68 4.63 34.13
N SER A 95 -9.19 3.71 33.29
CA SER A 95 -7.92 3.00 33.54
C SER A 95 -6.69 3.90 33.47
N TYR A 96 -6.82 5.11 32.92
CA TYR A 96 -5.80 6.17 32.89
C TYR A 96 -6.10 7.31 33.86
N ASP A 97 -6.98 7.09 34.86
CA ASP A 97 -7.37 8.09 35.86
C ASP A 97 -7.94 9.41 35.27
N VAL A 98 -8.54 9.35 34.10
CA VAL A 98 -9.17 10.54 33.48
C VAL A 98 -10.39 10.94 34.30
N ARG A 99 -10.40 12.19 34.79
CA ARG A 99 -11.53 12.76 35.53
C ARG A 99 -12.68 13.10 34.58
N ASN A 100 -13.91 12.73 34.98
CA ASN A 100 -15.15 13.05 34.27
C ASN A 100 -15.14 12.69 32.77
N PRO A 101 -14.86 11.42 32.36
CA PRO A 101 -14.77 11.05 30.96
C PRO A 101 -16.07 11.32 30.17
N GLN A 102 -17.25 11.24 30.82
CA GLN A 102 -18.53 11.52 30.18
C GLN A 102 -18.67 12.99 29.75
N GLN A 103 -18.21 13.91 30.57
CA GLN A 103 -18.24 15.34 30.25
C GLN A 103 -17.26 15.70 29.13
N LEU A 104 -16.08 15.06 29.13
CA LEU A 104 -15.09 15.24 28.08
C LEU A 104 -15.64 14.82 26.70
N LEU A 105 -16.35 13.70 26.64
CA LEU A 105 -16.95 13.20 25.37
C LEU A 105 -18.07 14.08 24.82
N GLN A 106 -18.65 14.96 25.62
CA GLN A 106 -19.66 15.92 25.19
C GLN A 106 -19.08 17.22 24.60
N SER A 107 -17.76 17.42 24.75
CA SER A 107 -17.11 18.61 24.22
C SER A 107 -17.10 18.62 22.69
N PRO A 108 -17.38 19.77 22.05
CA PRO A 108 -17.29 19.92 20.59
C PRO A 108 -15.84 19.93 20.08
N THR A 109 -14.84 19.89 20.96
CA THR A 109 -13.42 19.84 20.60
C THR A 109 -12.87 18.41 20.53
N VAL A 110 -13.69 17.39 20.84
CA VAL A 110 -13.28 16.00 20.83
C VAL A 110 -14.26 15.12 20.10
N SER A 111 -13.79 13.99 19.62
CA SER A 111 -14.61 12.95 18.99
C SER A 111 -14.15 11.57 19.38
N LEU A 112 -15.11 10.68 19.68
CA LEU A 112 -14.86 9.25 19.76
C LEU A 112 -14.68 8.70 18.35
N VAL A 113 -13.63 7.91 18.15
CA VAL A 113 -13.32 7.28 16.87
C VAL A 113 -12.98 5.79 17.02
N VAL A 114 -13.27 5.03 15.99
CA VAL A 114 -12.77 3.67 15.80
C VAL A 114 -11.46 3.77 15.01
N VAL A 115 -10.42 3.14 15.53
CA VAL A 115 -9.12 3.06 14.88
C VAL A 115 -8.89 1.65 14.37
N ARG A 116 -8.39 1.53 13.14
CA ARG A 116 -8.13 0.26 12.47
C ARG A 116 -6.74 0.26 11.88
N GLY A 117 -6.09 -0.89 11.92
CA GLY A 117 -4.79 -1.08 11.29
C GLY A 117 -4.62 -2.54 10.87
N TRP A 118 -3.65 -2.77 9.99
CA TRP A 118 -3.30 -4.10 9.51
C TRP A 118 -1.81 -4.33 9.73
N LEU A 119 -1.51 -5.37 10.51
CA LEU A 119 -0.14 -5.80 10.74
C LEU A 119 0.31 -6.70 9.60
N PRO A 120 1.34 -6.32 8.84
CA PRO A 120 1.85 -7.12 7.74
C PRO A 120 2.52 -8.40 8.24
N PRO A 121 2.72 -9.40 7.34
CA PRO A 121 3.56 -10.54 7.63
C PRO A 121 4.98 -10.09 8.00
N GLY A 122 5.62 -10.82 8.91
CA GLY A 122 7.00 -10.55 9.31
C GLY A 122 7.22 -9.23 10.07
N VAL A 123 6.16 -8.54 10.50
CA VAL A 123 6.29 -7.30 11.28
C VAL A 123 7.04 -7.54 12.57
N GLU A 124 7.94 -6.61 12.92
CA GLU A 124 8.67 -6.62 14.18
C GLU A 124 8.09 -5.61 15.18
N LYS A 125 8.30 -5.88 16.45
CA LYS A 125 7.90 -4.92 17.50
C LYS A 125 8.63 -3.60 17.30
N GLY A 126 7.85 -2.50 17.24
CA GLY A 126 8.35 -1.16 16.97
C GLY A 126 8.17 -0.70 15.51
N ASP A 127 7.90 -1.62 14.57
CA ASP A 127 7.60 -1.23 13.20
C ASP A 127 6.35 -0.34 13.13
N SER A 128 6.39 0.69 12.30
CA SER A 128 5.27 1.59 12.06
C SER A 128 4.35 1.06 10.96
N PHE A 129 3.06 1.39 11.08
CA PHE A 129 2.04 1.09 10.08
C PHE A 129 0.99 2.20 10.04
N ASP A 130 0.22 2.24 8.96
CA ASP A 130 -0.84 3.23 8.79
C ASP A 130 -2.09 2.83 9.57
N VAL A 131 -2.80 3.84 10.07
CA VAL A 131 -4.01 3.66 10.85
C VAL A 131 -5.17 4.39 10.19
N GLU A 132 -6.26 3.69 9.96
CA GLU A 132 -7.55 4.26 9.55
C GLU A 132 -8.29 4.75 10.81
N VAL A 133 -8.91 5.92 10.70
CA VAL A 133 -9.70 6.56 11.75
C VAL A 133 -11.09 6.84 11.21
N VAL A 134 -12.12 6.32 11.86
CA VAL A 134 -13.51 6.46 11.40
C VAL A 134 -14.41 6.87 12.56
N VAL A 135 -15.24 7.88 12.34
CA VAL A 135 -16.27 8.27 13.30
C VAL A 135 -17.38 7.22 13.30
N PRO A 136 -17.80 6.71 14.47
CA PRO A 136 -18.90 5.74 14.53
C PRO A 136 -20.21 6.32 14.00
N PRO A 137 -21.10 5.47 13.45
CA PRO A 137 -22.43 5.89 13.04
C PRO A 137 -23.19 6.56 14.20
N LYS A 138 -24.01 7.57 13.89
CA LYS A 138 -24.80 8.36 14.85
C LYS A 138 -24.00 9.27 15.78
N SER A 139 -22.71 9.49 15.52
CA SER A 139 -21.95 10.56 16.16
C SER A 139 -22.42 11.94 15.66
N LYS A 140 -22.27 12.95 16.51
CA LYS A 140 -22.52 14.35 16.14
C LYS A 140 -21.31 15.02 15.51
N THR A 141 -20.18 14.32 15.40
CA THR A 141 -18.97 14.83 14.78
C THR A 141 -19.18 15.03 13.28
N THR A 142 -18.88 16.22 12.79
CA THR A 142 -19.03 16.59 11.37
C THR A 142 -17.72 16.54 10.61
N SER A 143 -16.56 16.73 11.28
CA SER A 143 -15.24 16.66 10.64
C SER A 143 -14.17 16.30 11.66
N LEU A 144 -13.17 15.53 11.21
CA LEU A 144 -11.95 15.20 11.96
C LEU A 144 -10.76 16.09 11.55
N ARG A 145 -10.98 17.09 10.71
CA ARG A 145 -9.92 17.98 10.21
C ARG A 145 -9.20 18.67 11.37
N GLN A 146 -7.87 18.80 11.28
CA GLN A 146 -6.98 19.34 12.32
C GLN A 146 -6.96 18.53 13.64
N GLY A 147 -7.71 17.43 13.71
CA GLY A 147 -7.73 16.58 14.89
C GLY A 147 -6.41 15.83 15.12
N TYR A 148 -6.15 15.53 16.38
CA TYR A 148 -5.03 14.70 16.80
C TYR A 148 -5.54 13.49 17.57
N LEU A 149 -5.21 12.28 17.09
CA LEU A 149 -5.56 11.04 17.77
C LEU A 149 -4.68 10.88 19.01
N LEU A 150 -5.31 10.80 20.18
CA LEU A 150 -4.63 10.44 21.40
C LEU A 150 -4.24 8.96 21.37
N LYS A 151 -3.23 8.61 22.17
CA LYS A 151 -2.69 7.26 22.21
C LYS A 151 -3.77 6.23 22.51
N GLY A 152 -4.12 5.44 21.48
CA GLY A 152 -5.11 4.38 21.51
C GLY A 152 -4.47 3.00 21.44
N ARG A 153 -5.05 2.04 22.15
CA ARG A 153 -4.64 0.63 22.12
C ARG A 153 -5.45 -0.12 21.08
N MET A 154 -4.76 -0.86 20.23
CA MET A 154 -5.37 -1.68 19.17
C MET A 154 -5.15 -3.15 19.49
N ARG A 155 -6.21 -3.96 19.30
CA ARG A 155 -6.25 -5.37 19.62
C ARG A 155 -6.78 -6.17 18.45
N GLU A 156 -6.39 -7.43 18.34
CA GLU A 156 -7.04 -8.36 17.44
C GLU A 156 -8.42 -8.69 18.02
N ILE A 157 -9.46 -8.51 17.22
CA ILE A 157 -10.85 -8.81 17.60
C ILE A 157 -11.29 -10.02 16.79
N ARG A 158 -11.74 -11.07 17.48
CA ARG A 158 -12.33 -12.27 16.87
C ARG A 158 -13.70 -12.53 17.43
N VAL A 159 -14.61 -12.93 16.57
CA VAL A 159 -15.93 -13.42 16.98
C VAL A 159 -15.85 -14.94 17.02
N LEU A 160 -15.92 -15.51 18.21
CA LEU A 160 -15.97 -16.95 18.45
C LEU A 160 -17.23 -17.24 19.23
N ASP A 161 -17.98 -18.27 18.81
CA ASP A 161 -19.21 -18.70 19.47
C ASP A 161 -20.22 -17.56 19.74
N ASN A 162 -20.37 -16.66 18.78
CA ASN A 162 -21.21 -15.46 18.87
C ASN A 162 -20.79 -14.44 19.96
N ALA A 163 -19.61 -14.60 20.56
CA ALA A 163 -19.01 -13.69 21.52
C ALA A 163 -17.79 -12.98 20.91
N VAL A 164 -17.65 -11.69 21.24
CA VAL A 164 -16.49 -10.88 20.80
C VAL A 164 -15.36 -11.08 21.79
N HIS A 165 -14.28 -11.69 21.33
CA HIS A 165 -13.05 -11.88 22.09
C HIS A 165 -12.00 -10.87 21.64
N SER A 166 -11.43 -10.13 22.59
CA SER A 166 -10.31 -9.21 22.36
C SER A 166 -8.99 -9.85 22.81
N GLY A 167 -8.01 -9.89 21.93
CA GLY A 167 -6.66 -10.34 22.22
C GLY A 167 -5.84 -9.33 23.05
N HIS A 168 -4.56 -9.62 23.20
CA HIS A 168 -3.61 -8.68 23.80
C HIS A 168 -3.44 -7.43 22.93
N VAL A 169 -2.88 -6.35 23.50
CA VAL A 169 -2.54 -5.15 22.74
C VAL A 169 -1.51 -5.49 21.69
N ALA A 170 -1.91 -5.41 20.43
CA ALA A 170 -1.08 -5.75 19.27
C ALA A 170 -0.43 -4.50 18.65
N GLY A 171 -1.04 -3.33 18.82
CA GLY A 171 -0.53 -2.05 18.33
C GLY A 171 -0.96 -0.87 19.16
N LEU A 172 -0.23 0.22 19.03
CA LEU A 172 -0.58 1.54 19.57
C LEU A 172 -0.75 2.49 18.39
N ALA A 173 -1.71 3.40 18.46
CA ALA A 173 -1.95 4.41 17.44
C ALA A 173 -1.97 5.80 18.08
N GLN A 174 -1.30 6.78 17.44
CA GLN A 174 -1.35 8.20 17.80
C GLN A 174 -0.87 9.07 16.63
N GLY A 175 -1.33 10.31 16.58
CA GLY A 175 -0.81 11.28 15.60
C GLY A 175 -1.87 12.18 14.99
N PRO A 176 -1.47 13.10 14.10
CA PRO A 176 -2.38 14.00 13.40
C PRO A 176 -3.27 13.23 12.43
N VAL A 177 -4.56 13.55 12.44
CA VAL A 177 -5.54 12.94 11.54
C VAL A 177 -5.54 13.69 10.21
N ILE A 178 -5.30 12.96 9.14
CA ILE A 178 -5.41 13.44 7.76
C ILE A 178 -6.76 12.95 7.24
N VAL A 179 -7.71 13.86 7.01
CA VAL A 179 -9.04 13.50 6.51
C VAL A 179 -9.00 13.11 5.04
N ASP A 180 -9.81 12.14 4.65
CA ASP A 180 -9.78 11.63 3.27
C ASP A 180 -10.25 12.65 2.23
N SER A 181 -11.07 13.64 2.62
CA SER A 181 -11.56 14.72 1.76
C SER A 181 -10.46 15.59 1.12
N ILE A 182 -9.26 15.67 1.72
CA ILE A 182 -8.16 16.44 1.13
C ILE A 182 -7.62 15.82 -0.17
N PHE A 183 -7.79 14.50 -0.35
CA PHE A 183 -7.34 13.76 -1.53
C PHE A 183 -8.45 13.61 -2.58
N GLY A 184 -9.73 13.72 -2.19
CA GLY A 184 -10.88 13.63 -3.08
C GLY A 184 -11.25 15.00 -3.67
N GLY A 185 -11.86 15.01 -4.87
CA GLY A 185 -12.31 16.24 -5.55
C GLY A 185 -13.62 16.80 -5.04
N THR A 186 -14.35 16.12 -4.16
CA THR A 186 -15.66 16.51 -3.65
C THR A 186 -15.61 16.72 -2.14
N ASP A 187 -16.28 17.77 -1.66
CA ASP A 187 -16.53 17.98 -0.23
C ASP A 187 -17.64 17.02 0.24
N ASP A 188 -17.32 15.71 0.27
CA ASP A 188 -18.22 14.70 0.78
C ASP A 188 -18.14 14.70 2.32
N GLU A 189 -19.27 14.93 3.00
CA GLU A 189 -19.36 14.90 4.45
C GLU A 189 -18.88 13.56 5.05
N VAL A 190 -19.04 12.45 4.31
CA VAL A 190 -18.55 11.14 4.72
C VAL A 190 -17.03 11.12 4.77
N LEU A 191 -16.35 11.76 3.81
CA LEU A 191 -14.88 11.83 3.76
C LEU A 191 -14.30 12.74 4.85
N GLU A 192 -15.06 13.72 5.36
CA GLU A 192 -14.65 14.54 6.51
C GLU A 192 -14.67 13.78 7.84
N THR A 193 -15.51 12.73 7.96
CA THR A 193 -15.61 11.87 9.15
C THR A 193 -14.73 10.63 9.09
N ARG A 194 -13.98 10.47 8.00
CA ARG A 194 -12.96 9.44 7.81
C ARG A 194 -11.60 10.08 7.61
N GLY A 195 -10.59 9.41 8.11
CA GLY A 195 -9.22 9.88 7.94
C GLY A 195 -8.24 8.75 8.22
N ARG A 196 -6.98 9.12 8.12
CA ARG A 196 -5.85 8.22 8.37
C ARG A 196 -4.74 8.93 9.10
N ILE A 197 -3.90 8.14 9.76
CA ILE A 197 -2.67 8.61 10.39
C ILE A 197 -1.54 7.83 9.75
N LEU A 198 -0.77 8.52 8.92
CA LEU A 198 0.30 7.91 8.15
C LEU A 198 1.47 7.56 9.07
N GLY A 199 1.78 6.26 9.17
CA GLY A 199 2.82 5.76 10.06
C GLY A 199 2.55 5.96 11.54
N GLY A 200 1.32 6.33 11.94
CA GLY A 200 0.97 6.61 13.34
C GLY A 200 0.68 5.38 14.19
N GLY A 201 0.62 4.21 13.58
CA GLY A 201 0.55 2.94 14.28
C GLY A 201 1.94 2.40 14.60
N GLN A 202 2.11 1.78 15.77
CA GLN A 202 3.34 1.11 16.17
C GLN A 202 3.02 -0.31 16.66
N SER A 203 3.63 -1.33 16.04
CA SER A 203 3.46 -2.72 16.45
C SER A 203 4.02 -2.95 17.87
N GLN A 204 3.25 -3.63 18.71
CA GLN A 204 3.68 -4.06 20.04
C GLN A 204 4.12 -5.52 20.10
N LEU A 205 4.00 -6.23 18.98
CA LEU A 205 4.37 -7.64 18.88
C LEU A 205 5.24 -7.88 17.63
N THR A 206 6.00 -8.95 17.67
CA THR A 206 6.72 -9.51 16.55
C THR A 206 5.94 -10.70 16.02
N ARG A 207 5.73 -10.76 14.70
CA ARG A 207 5.05 -11.86 14.00
C ARG A 207 6.04 -12.59 13.11
N PRO A 208 6.73 -13.62 13.60
CA PRO A 208 7.58 -14.43 12.76
C PRO A 208 6.73 -15.17 11.72
N LEU A 209 7.33 -15.46 10.57
CA LEU A 209 6.77 -16.40 9.61
C LEU A 209 6.93 -17.83 10.14
N GLY A 210 6.24 -18.78 9.52
CA GLY A 210 6.37 -20.18 9.85
C GLY A 210 6.27 -21.09 8.64
N LEU A 211 6.77 -22.30 8.81
CA LEU A 211 6.55 -23.41 7.90
C LEU A 211 5.89 -24.54 8.69
N GLY A 212 4.69 -24.91 8.30
CA GLY A 212 3.99 -26.10 8.79
C GLY A 212 4.42 -27.30 7.95
N ILE A 213 4.80 -28.41 8.59
CA ILE A 213 5.20 -29.64 7.90
C ILE A 213 3.98 -30.47 7.55
N ARG A 214 3.88 -30.92 6.29
CA ARG A 214 2.80 -31.80 5.80
C ARG A 214 3.11 -33.27 6.13
N GLY A 215 2.08 -34.08 6.32
CA GLY A 215 2.17 -35.53 6.46
C GLY A 215 2.82 -35.97 7.77
N ASN A 216 3.68 -37.01 7.69
CA ASN A 216 4.33 -37.59 8.85
C ASN A 216 5.49 -36.71 9.35
N SER A 217 5.16 -35.76 10.21
CA SER A 217 6.14 -34.89 10.83
C SER A 217 6.94 -35.60 11.91
N THR A 218 8.25 -35.41 11.89
CA THR A 218 9.17 -35.88 12.92
C THR A 218 10.19 -34.82 13.28
N VAL A 219 10.69 -34.85 14.50
CA VAL A 219 11.75 -33.93 14.96
C VAL A 219 12.98 -33.96 14.04
N ARG A 220 13.34 -35.19 13.53
CA ARG A 220 14.46 -35.33 12.61
C ARG A 220 14.19 -34.68 11.27
N HIS A 221 12.98 -34.80 10.75
CA HIS A 221 12.57 -34.14 9.48
C HIS A 221 12.54 -32.62 9.62
N ALA A 222 11.94 -32.11 10.69
CA ALA A 222 11.95 -30.67 10.99
C ALA A 222 13.38 -30.13 11.12
N ALA A 223 14.27 -30.85 11.79
CA ALA A 223 15.68 -30.49 11.91
C ALA A 223 16.40 -30.48 10.55
N ALA A 224 16.12 -31.47 9.67
CA ALA A 224 16.71 -31.53 8.32
C ALA A 224 16.26 -30.33 7.45
N ILE A 225 14.97 -29.99 7.47
CA ILE A 225 14.45 -28.79 6.77
C ILE A 225 15.13 -27.54 7.32
N GLY A 226 15.17 -27.39 8.65
CA GLY A 226 15.83 -26.23 9.28
C GLY A 226 17.31 -26.11 8.91
N ALA A 227 18.04 -27.23 8.85
CA ALA A 227 19.44 -27.27 8.42
C ALA A 227 19.61 -26.87 6.96
N ALA A 228 18.77 -27.38 6.05
CA ALA A 228 18.80 -27.04 4.62
C ALA A 228 18.56 -25.53 4.41
N ILE A 229 17.57 -24.94 5.09
CA ILE A 229 17.32 -23.50 5.02
C ILE A 229 18.48 -22.70 5.60
N ASN A 230 19.03 -23.10 6.74
CA ASN A 230 20.10 -22.39 7.43
C ASN A 230 21.45 -22.51 6.71
N SER A 231 21.68 -23.53 5.87
CA SER A 231 22.85 -23.60 5.00
C SER A 231 22.85 -22.50 3.94
N ARG A 232 21.67 -22.08 3.48
CA ARG A 232 21.49 -21.05 2.46
C ARG A 232 21.30 -19.64 3.06
N PHE A 233 20.54 -19.53 4.16
CA PHE A 233 20.19 -18.28 4.79
C PHE A 233 20.62 -18.20 6.25
N HIS A 234 21.37 -17.17 6.57
CA HIS A 234 21.78 -16.88 7.94
C HIS A 234 21.76 -15.37 8.17
N LYS A 235 21.53 -14.97 9.42
CA LYS A 235 21.67 -13.59 9.88
C LYS A 235 23.00 -13.46 10.61
N THR A 236 23.70 -12.37 10.38
CA THR A 236 24.86 -11.98 11.19
C THR A 236 24.40 -10.94 12.20
N ASP A 237 24.46 -11.27 13.46
CA ASP A 237 24.19 -10.36 14.57
C ASP A 237 25.45 -10.15 15.44
N ARG A 238 25.33 -9.36 16.52
CA ARG A 238 26.44 -9.11 17.44
C ARG A 238 26.99 -10.38 18.11
N ASN A 239 26.22 -11.47 18.09
CA ASN A 239 26.59 -12.75 18.72
C ASN A 239 27.13 -13.75 17.68
N GLY A 240 27.28 -13.36 16.41
CA GLY A 240 27.77 -14.20 15.31
C GLY A 240 26.69 -14.56 14.30
N GLN A 241 26.95 -15.58 13.49
CA GLN A 241 26.00 -16.09 12.52
C GLN A 241 24.92 -16.94 13.21
N SER A 242 23.66 -16.63 12.96
CA SER A 242 22.51 -17.41 13.40
C SER A 242 21.61 -17.80 12.23
N GLY A 243 21.14 -19.05 12.23
CA GLY A 243 20.20 -19.53 11.22
C GLY A 243 18.86 -18.80 11.30
N VAL A 244 18.21 -18.64 10.15
CA VAL A 244 16.88 -18.00 10.04
C VAL A 244 15.75 -18.98 10.37
N ALA A 245 15.93 -20.27 10.16
CA ALA A 245 14.95 -21.31 10.43
C ALA A 245 15.23 -21.99 11.78
N ARG A 246 14.19 -22.01 12.64
CA ARG A 246 14.24 -22.58 13.99
C ARG A 246 13.13 -23.61 14.17
N PRO A 247 13.41 -24.90 14.09
CA PRO A 247 12.45 -25.94 14.43
C PRO A 247 11.97 -25.78 15.89
N LYS A 248 10.69 -25.51 16.09
CA LYS A 248 10.08 -25.34 17.42
C LYS A 248 9.34 -26.59 17.86
N ARG A 249 8.79 -27.34 16.90
CA ARG A 249 8.05 -28.57 17.09
C ARG A 249 8.36 -29.51 15.92
N ASP A 250 7.92 -30.73 16.03
CA ASP A 250 8.00 -31.72 14.96
C ASP A 250 7.28 -31.33 13.67
N ASN A 251 6.21 -30.51 13.80
CA ASN A 251 5.37 -30.07 12.70
C ASN A 251 5.45 -28.57 12.40
N TYR A 252 6.32 -27.80 13.10
CA TYR A 252 6.39 -26.35 12.94
C TYR A 252 7.82 -25.81 13.03
N ILE A 253 8.21 -25.04 12.02
CA ILE A 253 9.48 -24.33 11.94
C ILE A 253 9.19 -22.82 11.92
N GLU A 254 9.73 -22.09 12.89
CA GLU A 254 9.72 -20.63 12.90
C GLU A 254 10.75 -20.13 11.89
N LEU A 255 10.33 -19.19 11.03
CA LEU A 255 11.16 -18.62 9.99
C LEU A 255 11.30 -17.11 10.20
N ALA A 256 12.51 -16.65 10.51
CA ALA A 256 12.83 -15.23 10.58
C ALA A 256 13.07 -14.67 9.17
N VAL A 257 12.57 -13.48 8.89
CA VAL A 257 12.78 -12.84 7.59
C VAL A 257 14.25 -12.44 7.44
N HIS A 258 14.89 -12.84 6.33
CA HIS A 258 16.25 -12.42 6.01
C HIS A 258 16.25 -10.92 5.62
N PRO A 259 17.19 -10.07 6.10
CA PRO A 259 17.18 -8.63 5.87
C PRO A 259 17.03 -8.20 4.41
N ARG A 260 17.70 -8.90 3.49
CA ARG A 260 17.64 -8.64 2.05
C ARG A 260 16.23 -8.80 1.45
N TYR A 261 15.38 -9.61 2.08
CA TYR A 261 14.01 -9.88 1.63
C TYR A 261 12.96 -9.13 2.45
N LYS A 262 13.35 -8.21 3.33
CA LYS A 262 12.40 -7.50 4.21
C LYS A 262 11.28 -6.82 3.42
N ASN A 263 11.58 -6.31 2.24
CA ASN A 263 10.61 -5.63 1.38
C ASN A 263 9.89 -6.57 0.38
N ASN A 264 10.24 -7.87 0.35
CA ASN A 264 9.62 -8.88 -0.52
C ASN A 264 9.53 -10.24 0.17
N ILE A 265 8.68 -10.31 1.19
CA ILE A 265 8.52 -11.51 2.03
C ILE A 265 8.00 -12.70 1.22
N HIS A 266 7.10 -12.46 0.26
CA HIS A 266 6.57 -13.52 -0.58
C HIS A 266 7.65 -14.17 -1.43
N ARG A 267 8.55 -13.38 -2.03
CA ARG A 267 9.72 -13.93 -2.72
C ARG A 267 10.59 -14.74 -1.77
N TYR A 268 10.86 -14.20 -0.58
CA TYR A 268 11.63 -14.95 0.43
C TYR A 268 11.09 -16.34 0.68
N VAL A 269 9.78 -16.45 0.93
CA VAL A 269 9.13 -17.74 1.18
C VAL A 269 9.20 -18.66 -0.03
N ARG A 270 9.02 -18.12 -1.24
CA ARG A 270 9.14 -18.91 -2.49
C ARG A 270 10.57 -19.44 -2.68
N VAL A 271 11.58 -18.62 -2.46
CA VAL A 271 12.99 -19.05 -2.54
C VAL A 271 13.30 -20.08 -1.46
N VAL A 272 12.85 -19.89 -0.22
CA VAL A 272 13.01 -20.89 0.86
C VAL A 272 12.36 -22.22 0.48
N ARG A 273 11.16 -22.20 -0.10
CA ARG A 273 10.46 -23.41 -0.56
C ARG A 273 11.15 -24.09 -1.74
N SER A 274 11.94 -23.38 -2.53
CA SER A 274 12.72 -23.91 -3.66
C SER A 274 14.07 -24.51 -3.25
N ILE A 275 14.41 -24.54 -1.96
CA ILE A 275 15.64 -25.18 -1.45
C ILE A 275 15.49 -26.71 -1.45
N ALA A 276 16.48 -27.41 -1.97
CA ALA A 276 16.53 -28.88 -1.91
C ALA A 276 16.80 -29.37 -0.49
N LEU A 277 16.06 -30.41 -0.05
CA LEU A 277 16.21 -31.01 1.28
C LEU A 277 17.41 -31.94 1.32
N LYS A 278 17.56 -32.80 0.30
CA LYS A 278 18.63 -33.75 0.16
C LYS A 278 19.02 -33.82 -1.31
N GLU A 279 20.22 -33.51 -1.60
CA GLU A 279 20.73 -33.50 -2.97
C GLU A 279 22.18 -33.94 -2.97
N SER A 280 22.49 -34.98 -3.75
CA SER A 280 23.89 -35.35 -4.00
C SER A 280 24.54 -34.37 -4.99
N PRO A 281 25.87 -34.28 -5.00
CA PRO A 281 26.57 -33.41 -5.98
C PRO A 281 26.21 -33.73 -7.44
N GLY A 282 25.97 -34.99 -7.77
CA GLY A 282 25.57 -35.39 -9.12
C GLY A 282 24.16 -34.96 -9.48
N GLU A 283 23.19 -35.12 -8.58
CA GLU A 283 21.82 -34.64 -8.76
C GLU A 283 21.79 -33.13 -8.91
N ARG A 284 22.61 -32.42 -8.12
CA ARG A 284 22.72 -30.95 -8.22
C ARG A 284 23.17 -30.49 -9.60
N VAL A 285 24.16 -31.18 -10.22
CA VAL A 285 24.62 -30.85 -11.58
C VAL A 285 23.50 -31.08 -12.58
N LEU A 286 22.81 -32.22 -12.55
CA LEU A 286 21.72 -32.55 -13.46
C LEU A 286 20.55 -31.54 -13.31
N ARG A 287 20.19 -31.20 -12.07
CA ARG A 287 19.17 -30.20 -11.80
C ARG A 287 19.57 -28.83 -12.35
N THR A 288 20.80 -28.42 -12.14
CA THR A 288 21.31 -27.13 -12.61
C THR A 288 21.28 -27.05 -14.13
N GLU A 289 21.64 -28.14 -14.86
CA GLU A 289 21.52 -28.20 -16.32
C GLU A 289 20.05 -28.16 -16.81
N SER A 290 19.15 -28.81 -16.08
CA SER A 290 17.72 -28.73 -16.37
C SER A 290 17.18 -27.29 -16.17
N LEU A 291 17.55 -26.66 -15.06
CA LEU A 291 17.15 -25.28 -14.75
C LEU A 291 17.70 -24.28 -15.75
N GLU A 292 18.92 -24.47 -16.28
CA GLU A 292 19.49 -23.64 -17.34
C GLU A 292 18.60 -23.65 -18.60
N ARG A 293 18.16 -24.82 -19.04
CA ARG A 293 17.26 -24.94 -20.21
C ARG A 293 15.92 -24.27 -19.95
N ARG A 294 15.31 -24.52 -18.78
CA ARG A 294 14.02 -23.96 -18.38
C ARG A 294 14.07 -22.45 -18.15
N LEU A 295 15.20 -21.92 -17.73
CA LEU A 295 15.39 -20.47 -17.57
C LEU A 295 15.23 -19.73 -18.90
N LEU A 296 15.67 -20.34 -20.00
CA LEU A 296 15.59 -19.72 -21.34
C LEU A 296 14.20 -19.84 -21.96
N GLU A 297 13.30 -20.62 -21.38
CA GLU A 297 11.89 -20.73 -21.78
C GLU A 297 11.05 -19.66 -21.04
N PRO A 298 10.42 -18.69 -21.72
CA PRO A 298 9.70 -17.60 -21.07
C PRO A 298 8.67 -18.07 -20.03
N THR A 299 7.90 -19.11 -20.34
CA THR A 299 6.85 -19.66 -19.47
C THR A 299 7.38 -20.34 -18.20
N ALA A 300 8.60 -20.87 -18.23
CA ALA A 300 9.24 -21.58 -17.11
C ALA A 300 10.27 -20.73 -16.38
N SER A 301 10.68 -19.59 -16.97
CA SER A 301 11.81 -18.77 -16.52
C SER A 301 11.66 -18.24 -15.09
N ALA A 302 10.47 -17.80 -14.69
CA ALA A 302 10.20 -17.30 -13.35
C ALA A 302 10.50 -18.34 -12.26
N ARG A 303 10.06 -19.60 -12.49
CA ARG A 303 10.26 -20.71 -11.55
C ARG A 303 11.71 -21.16 -11.54
N ALA A 304 12.33 -21.30 -12.73
CA ALA A 304 13.73 -21.68 -12.84
C ALA A 304 14.64 -20.65 -12.17
N ALA A 305 14.40 -19.36 -12.34
CA ALA A 305 15.16 -18.30 -11.67
C ALA A 305 15.07 -18.37 -10.14
N LEU A 306 13.88 -18.65 -9.57
CA LEU A 306 13.72 -18.84 -8.11
C LEU A 306 14.50 -20.04 -7.58
N GLN A 307 14.51 -21.15 -8.31
CA GLN A 307 15.28 -22.32 -7.91
C GLN A 307 16.79 -22.09 -8.04
N LEU A 308 17.25 -21.38 -9.07
CA LEU A 308 18.66 -20.98 -9.21
C LEU A 308 19.07 -20.01 -8.10
N GLU A 309 18.21 -19.07 -7.72
CA GLU A 309 18.44 -18.19 -6.56
C GLU A 309 18.52 -19.00 -5.25
N ALA A 310 17.70 -20.02 -5.08
CA ALA A 310 17.74 -20.91 -3.92
C ALA A 310 19.04 -21.73 -3.86
N ILE A 311 19.61 -22.15 -5.00
CA ILE A 311 20.94 -22.75 -5.08
C ILE A 311 22.00 -21.75 -4.61
N GLY A 312 21.87 -20.48 -5.01
CA GLY A 312 22.74 -19.40 -4.57
C GLY A 312 23.84 -19.04 -5.56
N GLU A 313 24.97 -18.58 -5.03
CA GLU A 313 26.09 -18.03 -5.83
C GLU A 313 26.63 -19.03 -6.87
N ASP A 314 26.59 -20.31 -6.57
CA ASP A 314 27.05 -21.35 -7.50
C ASP A 314 26.27 -21.35 -8.83
N ALA A 315 24.99 -20.90 -8.80
CA ALA A 315 24.15 -20.83 -9.99
C ALA A 315 24.15 -19.44 -10.68
N ALA A 316 24.87 -18.46 -10.15
CA ALA A 316 24.89 -17.09 -10.69
C ALA A 316 25.32 -17.05 -12.16
N HIS A 317 26.26 -17.89 -12.58
CA HIS A 317 26.75 -17.97 -13.96
C HIS A 317 25.66 -18.35 -14.98
N ILE A 318 24.64 -19.10 -14.56
CA ILE A 318 23.49 -19.47 -15.39
C ILE A 318 22.52 -18.29 -15.51
N LEU A 319 22.26 -17.62 -14.39
CA LEU A 319 21.41 -16.42 -14.39
C LEU A 319 22.01 -15.32 -15.28
N LEU A 320 23.35 -15.20 -15.33
CA LEU A 320 24.04 -14.27 -16.25
C LEU A 320 23.73 -14.57 -17.72
N LYS A 321 23.65 -15.84 -18.13
CA LYS A 321 23.24 -16.22 -19.49
C LYS A 321 21.81 -15.78 -19.80
N GLY A 322 20.93 -15.83 -18.79
CA GLY A 322 19.54 -15.35 -18.92
C GLY A 322 19.41 -13.85 -19.20
N LEU A 323 20.39 -13.02 -18.78
CA LEU A 323 20.42 -11.59 -19.10
C LEU A 323 20.63 -11.31 -20.60
N GLU A 324 21.22 -12.24 -21.34
CA GLU A 324 21.49 -12.12 -22.77
C GLU A 324 20.30 -12.57 -23.63
N SER A 325 19.21 -13.09 -23.04
CA SER A 325 18.04 -13.54 -23.74
C SER A 325 17.34 -12.42 -24.51
N SER A 326 16.75 -12.76 -25.64
CA SER A 326 15.87 -11.85 -26.39
C SER A 326 14.56 -11.56 -25.66
N SER A 327 14.05 -12.50 -24.82
CA SER A 327 12.82 -12.36 -24.06
C SER A 327 12.98 -11.38 -22.89
N PRO A 328 12.15 -10.33 -22.79
CA PRO A 328 12.16 -9.42 -21.63
C PRO A 328 11.87 -10.12 -20.30
N GLU A 329 11.03 -11.16 -20.28
CA GLU A 329 10.69 -11.95 -19.09
C GLU A 329 11.89 -12.69 -18.57
N VAL A 330 12.59 -13.42 -19.44
CA VAL A 330 13.79 -14.18 -19.09
C VAL A 330 14.86 -13.25 -18.52
N ARG A 331 15.10 -12.11 -19.21
CA ARG A 331 16.05 -11.11 -18.71
C ARG A 331 15.64 -10.59 -17.34
N PHE A 332 14.35 -10.27 -17.17
CA PHE A 332 13.85 -9.72 -15.91
C PHE A 332 13.98 -10.72 -14.76
N TYR A 333 13.49 -11.97 -14.89
CA TYR A 333 13.56 -12.93 -13.80
C TYR A 333 15.00 -13.32 -13.45
N SER A 334 15.88 -13.39 -14.46
CA SER A 334 17.31 -13.61 -14.24
C SER A 334 17.95 -12.44 -13.49
N ALA A 335 17.65 -11.21 -13.87
CA ALA A 335 18.14 -10.01 -13.20
C ALA A 335 17.60 -9.91 -11.77
N GLU A 336 16.32 -10.21 -11.55
CA GLU A 336 15.73 -10.18 -10.22
C GLU A 336 16.43 -11.19 -9.29
N ALA A 337 16.66 -12.43 -9.74
CA ALA A 337 17.39 -13.42 -8.97
C ALA A 337 18.84 -13.00 -8.67
N LEU A 338 19.55 -12.44 -9.66
CA LEU A 338 20.91 -11.91 -9.48
C LEU A 338 20.95 -10.74 -8.47
N ALA A 339 19.93 -9.89 -8.44
CA ALA A 339 19.88 -8.80 -7.47
C ALA A 339 19.77 -9.30 -6.03
N TYR A 340 18.98 -10.35 -5.78
CA TYR A 340 18.91 -11.00 -4.45
C TYR A 340 20.17 -11.82 -4.10
N LEU A 341 21.00 -12.16 -5.09
CA LEU A 341 22.36 -12.66 -4.91
C LEU A 341 23.41 -11.54 -4.79
N ASP A 342 22.98 -10.26 -4.88
CA ASP A 342 23.84 -9.08 -4.83
C ASP A 342 24.87 -9.00 -5.96
N ARG A 343 24.45 -9.32 -7.18
CA ARG A 343 25.27 -9.27 -8.39
C ARG A 343 24.99 -7.97 -9.14
N GLU A 344 26.03 -7.15 -9.37
CA GLU A 344 25.90 -5.82 -9.99
C GLU A 344 25.35 -5.86 -11.42
N GLU A 345 25.55 -6.96 -12.15
CA GLU A 345 25.12 -7.14 -13.54
C GLU A 345 23.58 -7.06 -13.69
N ALA A 346 22.85 -7.26 -12.60
CA ALA A 346 21.39 -7.15 -12.56
C ALA A 346 20.89 -5.72 -12.76
N ALA A 347 21.64 -4.72 -12.29
CA ALA A 347 21.16 -3.37 -12.10
C ALA A 347 20.63 -2.71 -13.38
N LYS A 348 21.37 -2.83 -14.49
CA LYS A 348 20.98 -2.24 -15.78
C LYS A 348 19.67 -2.82 -16.32
N THR A 349 19.52 -4.14 -16.26
CA THR A 349 18.31 -4.82 -16.73
C THR A 349 17.09 -4.46 -15.86
N LEU A 350 17.26 -4.40 -14.54
CA LEU A 350 16.20 -3.98 -13.62
C LEU A 350 15.82 -2.51 -13.82
N GLY A 351 16.80 -1.60 -14.02
CA GLY A 351 16.53 -0.21 -14.35
C GLY A 351 15.68 -0.07 -15.61
N TRP A 352 16.07 -0.78 -16.67
CA TRP A 352 15.28 -0.82 -17.90
C TRP A 352 13.86 -1.37 -17.69
N ALA A 353 13.72 -2.47 -16.95
CA ALA A 353 12.40 -3.07 -16.67
C ALA A 353 11.51 -2.15 -15.85
N ALA A 354 12.05 -1.46 -14.85
CA ALA A 354 11.32 -0.49 -14.04
C ALA A 354 10.81 0.71 -14.85
N ALA A 355 11.59 1.16 -15.84
CA ALA A 355 11.21 2.27 -16.71
C ALA A 355 10.10 1.88 -17.70
N ASN A 356 10.25 0.69 -18.33
CA ASN A 356 9.52 0.36 -19.56
C ASN A 356 8.38 -0.65 -19.36
N ILE A 357 8.41 -1.50 -18.33
CA ILE A 357 7.40 -2.56 -18.14
C ILE A 357 6.67 -2.36 -16.82
N SER A 358 5.41 -1.94 -16.87
CA SER A 358 4.60 -1.65 -15.69
C SER A 358 4.40 -2.86 -14.77
N ALA A 359 4.27 -4.06 -15.34
CA ALA A 359 4.11 -5.31 -14.61
C ALA A 359 5.36 -5.67 -13.76
N PHE A 360 6.56 -5.34 -14.22
CA PHE A 360 7.81 -5.63 -13.52
C PHE A 360 8.30 -4.49 -12.65
N ARG A 361 7.73 -3.30 -12.77
CA ARG A 361 8.19 -2.07 -12.13
C ARG A 361 8.38 -2.21 -10.61
N TRP A 362 7.36 -2.69 -9.90
CA TRP A 362 7.42 -2.84 -8.45
C TRP A 362 8.55 -3.79 -8.02
N TYR A 363 8.66 -4.94 -8.69
CA TYR A 363 9.66 -5.96 -8.38
C TYR A 363 11.07 -5.49 -8.68
N ALA A 364 11.27 -4.82 -9.83
CA ALA A 364 12.55 -4.25 -10.23
C ALA A 364 13.04 -3.18 -9.24
N LEU A 365 12.16 -2.24 -8.85
CA LEU A 365 12.49 -1.20 -7.86
C LEU A 365 12.80 -1.81 -6.49
N THR A 366 12.04 -2.84 -6.07
CA THR A 366 12.27 -3.53 -4.81
C THR A 366 13.59 -4.29 -4.83
N ALA A 367 13.93 -4.95 -5.93
CA ALA A 367 15.19 -5.66 -6.10
C ALA A 367 16.38 -4.69 -6.08
N LEU A 368 16.34 -3.60 -6.86
CA LEU A 368 17.37 -2.55 -6.86
C LEU A 368 17.59 -1.93 -5.46
N ALA A 369 16.51 -1.78 -4.67
CA ALA A 369 16.62 -1.27 -3.31
C ALA A 369 17.39 -2.20 -2.36
N THR A 370 17.49 -3.49 -2.66
CA THR A 370 18.16 -4.50 -1.82
C THR A 370 19.64 -4.70 -2.16
N MET A 371 20.07 -4.25 -3.32
CA MET A 371 21.46 -4.38 -3.78
C MET A 371 22.37 -3.37 -3.10
N ASP A 372 23.57 -3.77 -2.69
CA ASP A 372 24.55 -2.88 -2.06
C ASP A 372 25.50 -2.19 -3.07
N HIS A 373 25.47 -2.60 -4.33
CA HIS A 373 26.37 -2.11 -5.39
C HIS A 373 26.05 -0.69 -5.88
N VAL A 374 27.08 0.03 -6.34
CA VAL A 374 26.97 1.37 -6.94
C VAL A 374 26.12 1.34 -8.22
N ALA A 375 26.21 0.26 -9.02
CA ALA A 375 25.40 0.11 -10.24
C ALA A 375 23.90 0.22 -9.98
N ALA A 376 23.43 -0.29 -8.84
CA ALA A 376 22.00 -0.15 -8.44
C ALA A 376 21.66 1.30 -8.07
N TYR A 377 22.59 2.02 -7.43
CA TYR A 377 22.42 3.45 -7.14
C TYR A 377 22.32 4.26 -8.43
N GLU A 378 23.21 4.02 -9.38
CA GLU A 378 23.22 4.70 -10.69
C GLU A 378 21.92 4.42 -11.46
N ALA A 379 21.49 3.16 -11.53
CA ALA A 379 20.22 2.78 -12.16
C ALA A 379 19.01 3.48 -11.49
N LEU A 380 18.97 3.54 -10.16
CA LEU A 380 17.91 4.24 -9.43
C LEU A 380 17.98 5.77 -9.66
N ASN A 381 19.17 6.36 -9.77
CA ASN A 381 19.33 7.77 -10.10
C ASN A 381 18.77 8.09 -11.49
N GLU A 382 19.09 7.28 -12.51
CA GLU A 382 18.54 7.44 -13.87
C GLU A 382 17.01 7.38 -13.88
N LEU A 383 16.43 6.52 -13.04
CA LEU A 383 14.97 6.39 -12.92
C LEU A 383 14.28 7.63 -12.33
N LEU A 384 14.99 8.56 -11.70
CA LEU A 384 14.43 9.85 -11.26
C LEU A 384 14.10 10.79 -12.44
N HIS A 385 14.61 10.51 -13.64
CA HIS A 385 14.49 11.36 -14.82
C HIS A 385 13.49 10.81 -15.85
N VAL A 386 12.81 9.67 -15.57
CA VAL A 386 11.85 9.08 -16.51
C VAL A 386 10.46 9.75 -16.39
N PRO A 387 9.62 9.72 -17.44
CA PRO A 387 8.29 10.34 -17.42
C PRO A 387 7.32 9.74 -16.39
N SER A 388 7.43 8.44 -16.11
CA SER A 388 6.52 7.70 -15.22
C SER A 388 6.58 8.20 -13.77
N ALA A 389 5.43 8.63 -13.24
CA ALA A 389 5.31 9.07 -11.85
C ALA A 389 5.64 7.96 -10.83
N GLU A 390 5.12 6.76 -11.08
CA GLU A 390 5.36 5.59 -10.21
C GLU A 390 6.85 5.21 -10.19
N THR A 391 7.51 5.27 -11.34
CA THR A 391 8.94 4.93 -11.45
C THR A 391 9.78 5.96 -10.71
N ARG A 392 9.55 7.27 -10.93
CA ARG A 392 10.28 8.35 -10.23
C ARG A 392 10.13 8.25 -8.71
N TYR A 393 8.89 8.16 -8.23
CA TYR A 393 8.66 8.08 -6.80
C TYR A 393 9.16 6.77 -6.19
N GLY A 394 9.02 5.66 -6.92
CA GLY A 394 9.58 4.37 -6.50
C GLY A 394 11.11 4.39 -6.42
N ALA A 395 11.80 4.99 -7.38
CA ALA A 395 13.24 5.16 -7.37
C ALA A 395 13.71 6.07 -6.21
N PHE A 396 13.02 7.20 -5.98
CA PHE A 396 13.25 8.06 -4.83
C PHE A 396 13.13 7.28 -3.50
N ARG A 397 12.09 6.49 -3.33
CA ARG A 397 11.91 5.65 -2.13
C ARG A 397 12.99 4.59 -1.98
N ALA A 398 13.38 3.94 -3.08
CA ALA A 398 14.45 2.95 -3.09
C ALA A 398 15.80 3.56 -2.66
N LEU A 399 16.18 4.69 -3.25
CA LEU A 399 17.40 5.43 -2.87
C LEU A 399 17.37 5.83 -1.40
N ARG A 400 16.24 6.36 -0.94
CA ARG A 400 16.08 6.78 0.43
C ARG A 400 16.10 5.61 1.44
N SER A 401 15.57 4.44 1.07
CA SER A 401 15.63 3.25 1.92
C SER A 401 17.05 2.71 2.07
N ARG A 402 17.91 2.93 1.07
CA ARG A 402 19.34 2.61 1.12
C ARG A 402 20.09 3.60 2.02
N ASN A 403 19.89 4.89 1.81
CA ASN A 403 20.50 5.94 2.62
C ASN A 403 19.62 7.20 2.69
N ALA A 404 18.93 7.39 3.81
CA ALA A 404 18.05 8.56 4.02
C ALA A 404 18.83 9.89 4.13
N ALA A 405 20.13 9.85 4.37
CA ALA A 405 21.01 11.04 4.48
C ALA A 405 21.68 11.41 3.16
N ASP A 406 21.45 10.65 2.09
CA ASP A 406 21.99 10.91 0.76
C ASP A 406 21.55 12.29 0.26
N PRO A 407 22.48 13.17 -0.17
CA PRO A 407 22.16 14.51 -0.65
C PRO A 407 21.12 14.55 -1.78
N LEU A 408 21.06 13.50 -2.64
CA LEU A 408 20.13 13.40 -3.75
C LEU A 408 18.67 13.30 -3.30
N VAL A 409 18.43 12.60 -2.21
CA VAL A 409 17.07 12.31 -1.71
C VAL A 409 16.79 12.85 -0.31
N ARG A 410 17.78 13.54 0.25
CA ARG A 410 17.64 14.16 1.57
C ARG A 410 16.53 15.19 1.54
N GLY A 411 15.65 15.14 2.52
CA GLY A 411 14.60 16.11 2.74
C GLY A 411 14.75 16.80 4.08
N GLU A 412 13.81 17.67 4.35
CA GLU A 412 13.66 18.38 5.60
C GLU A 412 12.29 18.11 6.20
N SER A 413 12.15 18.30 7.51
CA SER A 413 10.85 18.26 8.19
C SER A 413 10.29 19.67 8.27
N LEU A 414 9.17 19.91 7.62
CA LEU A 414 8.49 21.19 7.68
C LEU A 414 7.41 21.19 8.77
N GLY A 415 7.40 22.24 9.59
CA GLY A 415 6.44 22.41 10.69
C GLY A 415 6.41 21.24 11.69
N GLY A 416 7.41 20.35 11.68
CA GLY A 416 7.40 19.13 12.49
C GLY A 416 6.34 18.10 12.08
N GLY A 417 5.57 18.36 11.01
CA GLY A 417 4.40 17.55 10.64
C GLY A 417 4.59 16.65 9.40
N PHE A 418 5.45 17.02 8.46
CA PHE A 418 5.68 16.23 7.24
C PHE A 418 7.08 16.39 6.68
N ALA A 419 7.50 15.44 5.85
CA ALA A 419 8.77 15.49 5.14
C ALA A 419 8.59 16.20 3.79
N PHE A 420 9.55 17.05 3.45
CA PHE A 420 9.57 17.80 2.21
C PHE A 420 10.89 17.58 1.47
N HIS A 421 10.78 17.26 0.18
CA HIS A 421 11.93 16.92 -0.67
C HIS A 421 11.85 17.67 -1.98
N VAL A 422 12.97 18.17 -2.45
CA VAL A 422 13.12 18.77 -3.78
C VAL A 422 14.18 17.97 -4.54
N ILE A 423 13.75 17.24 -5.56
CA ILE A 423 14.57 16.32 -6.33
C ILE A 423 14.83 16.92 -7.71
N SER A 424 16.08 16.95 -8.13
CA SER A 424 16.40 17.31 -9.50
C SER A 424 15.87 16.25 -10.46
N SER A 425 15.16 16.66 -11.49
CA SER A 425 14.63 15.76 -12.53
C SER A 425 14.59 16.50 -13.87
N GLU A 426 15.03 15.83 -14.93
CA GLU A 426 14.97 16.34 -16.31
C GLU A 426 13.61 16.12 -16.96
N ALA A 427 12.80 15.22 -16.40
CA ALA A 427 11.44 14.97 -16.87
C ALA A 427 10.50 16.14 -16.50
N ALA A 428 9.30 16.14 -17.09
CA ALA A 428 8.29 17.15 -16.81
C ALA A 428 8.05 17.32 -15.29
N PRO A 429 7.89 18.55 -14.79
CA PRO A 429 7.70 18.83 -13.37
C PRO A 429 6.53 18.06 -12.77
N MET A 430 6.76 17.49 -11.60
CA MET A 430 5.76 16.70 -10.90
C MET A 430 5.83 16.94 -9.39
N ILE A 431 4.70 16.99 -8.74
CA ILE A 431 4.55 17.07 -7.29
C ILE A 431 3.91 15.76 -6.84
N HIS A 432 4.62 15.01 -6.02
CA HIS A 432 4.09 13.82 -5.38
C HIS A 432 3.63 14.13 -3.96
N VAL A 433 2.42 13.69 -3.62
CA VAL A 433 1.82 13.79 -2.29
C VAL A 433 1.54 12.39 -1.77
N SER A 434 2.03 12.04 -0.59
CA SER A 434 1.83 10.70 -0.03
C SER A 434 0.45 10.57 0.63
N LYS A 435 -0.18 9.40 0.47
CA LYS A 435 -1.43 9.01 1.14
C LYS A 435 -1.21 7.79 2.06
N SER A 436 0.04 7.33 2.20
CA SER A 436 0.43 6.14 2.98
C SER A 436 1.82 6.28 3.58
N GLN A 437 2.11 5.50 4.59
CA GLN A 437 3.36 5.32 5.32
C GLN A 437 3.82 6.54 6.13
N ARG A 438 3.91 7.73 5.55
CA ARG A 438 4.23 8.97 6.25
C ARG A 438 3.78 10.18 5.44
N PRO A 439 3.44 11.29 6.11
CA PRO A 439 3.17 12.54 5.41
C PRO A 439 4.45 13.02 4.71
N GLU A 440 4.39 13.13 3.39
CA GLU A 440 5.56 13.48 2.56
C GLU A 440 5.13 14.18 1.28
N ILE A 441 5.84 15.24 0.93
CA ILE A 441 5.68 15.95 -0.35
C ILE A 441 7.02 15.92 -1.05
N VAL A 442 7.05 15.48 -2.31
CA VAL A 442 8.25 15.39 -3.13
C VAL A 442 8.05 16.18 -4.41
N LEU A 443 8.85 17.21 -4.60
CA LEU A 443 8.91 17.97 -5.84
C LEU A 443 9.96 17.33 -6.76
N PHE A 444 9.55 16.87 -7.93
CA PHE A 444 10.46 16.46 -9.01
C PHE A 444 10.58 17.59 -10.01
N GLY A 445 11.75 18.21 -10.08
CA GLY A 445 12.03 19.45 -10.79
C GLY A 445 12.07 20.65 -9.84
N GLN A 446 13.10 21.49 -10.00
CA GLN A 446 13.29 22.72 -9.24
C GLN A 446 12.50 23.87 -9.86
N HIS A 447 12.26 24.95 -9.10
CA HIS A 447 11.63 26.18 -9.57
C HIS A 447 10.27 26.00 -10.28
N GLN A 448 9.42 25.15 -9.74
CA GLN A 448 8.07 24.93 -10.27
C GLN A 448 7.22 26.18 -10.04
N LYS A 449 6.76 26.81 -11.13
CA LYS A 449 6.05 28.10 -11.09
C LYS A 449 4.58 27.93 -10.71
N VAL A 450 4.08 28.93 -9.99
CA VAL A 450 2.66 29.11 -9.68
C VAL A 450 2.22 30.39 -10.37
N VAL A 451 1.18 30.32 -11.21
CA VAL A 451 0.54 31.52 -11.76
C VAL A 451 -0.17 32.24 -10.61
N PRO A 452 0.14 33.55 -10.35
CA PRO A 452 -0.48 34.25 -9.25
C PRO A 452 -2.01 34.24 -9.31
N PRO A 453 -2.71 33.61 -8.34
CA PRO A 453 -4.16 33.50 -8.36
C PRO A 453 -4.85 34.78 -7.93
N ALA A 454 -6.10 34.99 -8.33
CA ALA A 454 -6.94 36.03 -7.74
C ALA A 454 -7.16 35.77 -6.24
N PHE A 455 -7.49 34.51 -5.92
CA PHE A 455 -7.48 33.97 -4.56
C PHE A 455 -7.42 32.42 -4.61
N LEU A 456 -6.84 31.82 -3.60
CA LEU A 456 -6.67 30.40 -3.40
C LEU A 456 -6.63 30.14 -1.90
N PHE A 457 -7.13 29.01 -1.42
CA PHE A 457 -7.13 28.71 0.00
C PHE A 457 -6.23 27.50 0.33
N ALA A 458 -5.47 27.64 1.41
CA ALA A 458 -4.79 26.55 2.09
C ALA A 458 -5.52 26.27 3.41
N GLY A 459 -6.38 25.26 3.41
CA GLY A 459 -7.31 25.03 4.51
C GLY A 459 -8.44 26.06 4.54
N LYS A 460 -8.94 26.36 5.73
CA LYS A 460 -10.01 27.36 5.95
C LYS A 460 -9.48 28.71 6.44
N GLU A 461 -8.23 28.75 6.89
CA GLU A 461 -7.65 29.89 7.61
C GLU A 461 -6.63 30.67 6.79
N ILE A 462 -6.01 30.09 5.76
CA ILE A 462 -4.95 30.74 4.98
C ILE A 462 -5.44 31.02 3.57
N MET A 463 -5.45 32.28 3.19
CA MET A 463 -5.74 32.73 1.83
C MET A 463 -4.44 33.12 1.11
N ILE A 464 -4.31 32.71 -0.13
CA ILE A 464 -3.18 32.99 -1.02
C ILE A 464 -3.68 33.85 -2.17
N LYS A 465 -3.04 34.99 -2.41
CA LYS A 465 -3.41 35.96 -3.45
C LYS A 465 -2.17 36.41 -4.23
N GLY A 466 -2.31 36.57 -5.53
CA GLY A 466 -1.31 37.22 -6.37
C GLY A 466 -1.18 38.72 -6.05
N THR A 467 0.04 39.24 -6.14
CA THR A 467 0.35 40.68 -6.03
C THR A 467 0.62 41.27 -7.42
N GLU A 468 0.56 42.58 -7.55
CA GLU A 468 0.84 43.31 -8.80
C GLU A 468 2.27 43.05 -9.30
N ASP A 469 3.20 42.79 -8.38
CA ASP A 469 4.61 42.47 -8.67
C ASP A 469 4.82 41.01 -9.14
N GLY A 470 3.74 40.21 -9.32
CA GLY A 470 3.80 38.82 -9.72
C GLY A 470 4.28 37.86 -8.62
N ARG A 471 4.25 38.28 -7.35
CA ARG A 471 4.54 37.46 -6.16
C ARG A 471 3.27 36.92 -5.54
N LEU A 472 3.40 36.03 -4.56
CA LEU A 472 2.29 35.52 -3.76
C LEU A 472 2.26 36.19 -2.39
N ARG A 473 1.07 36.66 -1.97
CA ARG A 473 0.81 37.11 -0.61
C ARG A 473 -0.12 36.11 0.08
N LEU A 474 0.31 35.61 1.22
CA LEU A 474 -0.44 34.69 2.05
C LEU A 474 -0.91 35.42 3.31
N ILE A 475 -2.17 35.25 3.69
CA ILE A 475 -2.80 35.88 4.85
C ILE A 475 -3.49 34.79 5.65
N ARG A 476 -3.17 34.68 6.94
CA ARG A 476 -3.89 33.76 7.85
C ARG A 476 -4.91 34.58 8.64
N PHE A 477 -6.18 34.20 8.50
CA PHE A 477 -7.26 34.78 9.28
C PHE A 477 -7.21 34.28 10.72
N THR A 478 -7.15 35.19 11.67
CA THR A 478 -7.15 34.90 13.11
C THR A 478 -8.47 35.34 13.75
N THR A 479 -8.95 34.56 14.72
CA THR A 479 -10.13 34.93 15.52
C THR A 479 -9.69 35.83 16.68
N GLY A 480 -10.14 37.08 16.72
CA GLY A 480 -9.87 38.05 17.79
C GLY A 480 -9.33 39.38 17.28
N ASP A 481 -8.87 40.24 18.21
CA ASP A 481 -8.38 41.61 17.91
C ASP A 481 -6.90 41.65 17.47
N GLN A 482 -6.30 40.49 17.10
CA GLN A 482 -4.93 40.44 16.59
C GLN A 482 -4.89 40.69 15.09
N GLU A 483 -3.86 41.42 14.61
CA GLU A 483 -3.62 41.58 13.17
C GLU A 483 -3.38 40.20 12.53
N ASP A 484 -3.97 39.98 11.35
CA ASP A 484 -3.80 38.75 10.59
C ASP A 484 -2.34 38.60 10.12
N PRO A 485 -1.64 37.53 10.52
CA PRO A 485 -0.28 37.28 10.05
C PRO A 485 -0.25 37.14 8.53
N GLN A 486 0.71 37.81 7.90
CA GLN A 486 0.86 37.76 6.45
C GLN A 486 2.32 37.54 6.04
N GLU A 487 2.50 36.85 4.92
CA GLU A 487 3.78 36.62 4.27
C GLU A 487 3.72 36.88 2.78
N THR A 488 4.85 37.28 2.20
CA THR A 488 5.01 37.43 0.76
C THR A 488 6.16 36.58 0.28
N CYS A 489 5.95 35.76 -0.73
CA CYS A 489 6.97 34.89 -1.31
C CYS A 489 6.96 34.95 -2.84
N ASP A 490 7.97 34.36 -3.46
CA ASP A 490 8.02 34.23 -4.92
C ASP A 490 6.94 33.27 -5.40
N ALA A 491 6.46 33.46 -6.63
CA ALA A 491 5.42 32.64 -7.23
C ALA A 491 5.95 31.26 -7.71
N GLU A 492 6.47 30.51 -6.76
CA GLU A 492 6.96 29.15 -6.93
C GLU A 492 6.41 28.23 -5.84
N VAL A 493 6.33 26.92 -6.14
CA VAL A 493 5.75 25.91 -5.25
C VAL A 493 6.51 25.81 -3.93
N ASP A 494 7.85 25.72 -3.98
CA ASP A 494 8.66 25.58 -2.75
C ASP A 494 8.52 26.80 -1.81
N PRO A 495 8.72 28.06 -2.23
CA PRO A 495 8.47 29.23 -1.39
C PRO A 495 7.02 29.29 -0.87
N MET A 496 6.03 28.93 -1.68
CA MET A 496 4.62 28.89 -1.28
C MET A 496 4.37 27.89 -0.14
N ILE A 497 4.88 26.65 -0.26
CA ILE A 497 4.75 25.63 0.79
C ILE A 497 5.38 26.12 2.09
N ARG A 498 6.58 26.71 2.02
CA ARG A 498 7.27 27.23 3.21
C ARG A 498 6.52 28.37 3.86
N ALA A 499 5.92 29.27 3.08
CA ALA A 499 5.11 30.38 3.58
C ALA A 499 3.85 29.86 4.29
N ILE A 500 3.16 28.86 3.72
CA ILE A 500 2.01 28.21 4.37
C ILE A 500 2.42 27.66 5.74
N VAL A 501 3.56 26.95 5.81
CA VAL A 501 4.05 26.36 7.06
C VAL A 501 4.46 27.42 8.09
N ARG A 502 5.12 28.50 7.68
CA ARG A 502 5.49 29.61 8.59
C ARG A 502 4.26 30.31 9.16
N LEU A 503 3.17 30.37 8.41
CA LEU A 503 1.87 30.85 8.89
C LEU A 503 1.12 29.82 9.76
N GLY A 504 1.74 28.67 10.05
CA GLY A 504 1.19 27.61 10.91
C GLY A 504 0.29 26.61 10.20
N GLY A 505 0.27 26.60 8.85
CA GLY A 505 -0.37 25.53 8.08
C GLY A 505 0.44 24.23 8.17
N GLY A 506 -0.25 23.10 8.10
CA GLY A 506 0.36 21.77 8.12
C GLY A 506 0.25 21.06 6.77
N TYR A 507 0.43 19.74 6.82
CA TYR A 507 0.35 18.87 5.64
C TYR A 507 -0.97 19.00 4.87
N CYS A 508 -2.10 19.01 5.60
CA CYS A 508 -3.43 19.10 5.01
C CYS A 508 -3.66 20.42 4.25
N GLU A 509 -3.21 21.54 4.83
CA GLU A 509 -3.34 22.86 4.23
C GLU A 509 -2.49 22.98 2.96
N VAL A 510 -1.26 22.43 2.98
CA VAL A 510 -0.39 22.41 1.79
C VAL A 510 -1.00 21.54 0.68
N VAL A 511 -1.48 20.33 1.01
CA VAL A 511 -2.09 19.43 0.02
C VAL A 511 -3.33 20.06 -0.60
N GLN A 512 -4.17 20.71 0.20
CA GLN A 512 -5.35 21.42 -0.29
C GLN A 512 -4.96 22.57 -1.23
N ALA A 513 -3.98 23.39 -0.84
CA ALA A 513 -3.48 24.48 -1.68
C ALA A 513 -2.95 23.99 -3.04
N LEU A 514 -2.18 22.90 -3.05
CA LEU A 514 -1.67 22.29 -4.28
C LEU A 514 -2.80 21.75 -5.17
N ARG A 515 -3.82 21.13 -4.57
CA ARG A 515 -5.01 20.65 -5.28
C ARG A 515 -5.77 21.82 -5.91
N GLU A 516 -6.10 22.84 -5.13
CA GLU A 516 -6.83 24.00 -5.61
C GLU A 516 -6.05 24.78 -6.67
N ALA A 517 -4.72 24.92 -6.49
CA ALA A 517 -3.86 25.54 -7.49
C ALA A 517 -3.88 24.76 -8.82
N ARG A 518 -3.89 23.43 -8.75
CA ARG A 518 -3.98 22.58 -9.94
C ARG A 518 -5.36 22.66 -10.59
N GLN A 519 -6.43 22.56 -9.82
CA GLN A 519 -7.81 22.66 -10.32
C GLN A 519 -8.12 24.03 -10.92
N GLY A 520 -7.61 25.10 -10.31
CA GLY A 520 -7.77 26.47 -10.81
C GLY A 520 -6.87 26.82 -12.01
N GLY A 521 -6.02 25.88 -12.48
CA GLY A 521 -5.10 26.14 -13.59
C GLY A 521 -3.91 27.05 -13.24
N TYR A 522 -3.65 27.29 -11.95
CA TYR A 522 -2.52 28.10 -11.48
C TYR A 522 -1.21 27.32 -11.37
N LEU A 523 -1.25 26.02 -11.58
CA LEU A 523 -0.09 25.14 -11.47
C LEU A 523 0.02 24.23 -12.70
N ASP A 524 1.11 24.34 -13.45
CA ASP A 524 1.36 23.47 -14.62
C ASP A 524 1.92 22.10 -14.24
N ALA A 525 2.63 22.02 -13.12
CA ALA A 525 3.19 20.76 -12.64
C ALA A 525 2.10 19.72 -12.37
N LYS A 526 2.35 18.47 -12.75
CA LYS A 526 1.45 17.34 -12.48
C LYS A 526 1.44 17.07 -10.97
N VAL A 527 0.29 17.18 -10.31
CA VAL A 527 0.11 16.76 -8.91
C VAL A 527 -0.41 15.34 -8.87
N VAL A 528 0.32 14.47 -8.20
CA VAL A 528 0.03 13.02 -8.15
C VAL A 528 -0.05 12.57 -6.70
N VAL A 529 -1.11 11.86 -6.37
CA VAL A 529 -1.34 11.31 -5.03
C VAL A 529 -0.91 9.84 -5.03
N ASN A 530 -0.04 9.48 -4.08
CA ASN A 530 0.36 8.11 -3.78
C ASN A 530 0.78 7.28 -5.01
N ALA A 531 1.58 7.86 -5.91
CA ALA A 531 2.10 7.19 -7.11
C ALA A 531 3.10 6.09 -6.74
N MET A 532 2.59 5.01 -6.18
CA MET A 532 3.38 3.84 -5.83
C MET A 532 3.25 2.78 -6.91
N ALA A 533 4.40 2.23 -7.34
CA ALA A 533 4.38 1.06 -8.20
C ALA A 533 3.62 -0.08 -7.48
N ARG A 534 2.75 -0.76 -8.22
CA ARG A 534 1.89 -1.82 -7.68
C ARG A 534 2.40 -3.19 -8.11
N PRO A 535 2.46 -4.18 -7.22
CA PRO A 535 2.65 -5.58 -7.60
C PRO A 535 1.39 -6.11 -8.31
N ASN A 536 1.48 -7.32 -8.89
CA ASN A 536 0.37 -8.08 -9.49
C ASN A 536 -0.25 -7.51 -10.76
N ARG A 537 0.44 -6.61 -11.45
CA ARG A 537 0.06 -6.27 -12.81
C ARG A 537 0.37 -7.42 -13.76
N THR A 538 -0.48 -7.61 -14.75
CA THR A 538 -0.31 -8.63 -15.78
C THR A 538 0.69 -8.16 -16.83
N TYR A 539 1.59 -9.06 -17.24
CA TYR A 539 2.46 -8.86 -18.39
C TYR A 539 1.86 -9.57 -19.62
N HIS A 540 1.74 -8.89 -20.73
CA HIS A 540 1.10 -9.37 -21.97
C HIS A 540 2.09 -9.48 -23.14
N GLY A 541 3.29 -9.96 -22.93
CA GLY A 541 4.26 -10.18 -24.00
C GLY A 541 4.71 -8.90 -24.70
N ASP A 542 4.76 -8.88 -26.02
CA ASP A 542 5.34 -7.79 -26.83
C ASP A 542 4.60 -6.44 -26.78
N ASP A 543 3.56 -6.32 -25.98
CA ASP A 543 2.80 -5.08 -25.85
C ASP A 543 3.47 -4.09 -24.91
N ALA A 544 4.44 -3.36 -25.45
CA ALA A 544 4.85 -2.06 -24.92
C ALA A 544 3.78 -0.97 -25.20
N SER A 545 2.64 -1.31 -25.77
CA SER A 545 1.48 -0.45 -26.04
C SER A 545 0.24 -1.03 -25.36
N GLU A 546 -0.43 -0.20 -24.61
CA GLU A 546 -1.69 -0.38 -23.89
C GLU A 546 -2.85 -0.93 -24.76
N ALA A 547 -2.78 -2.18 -25.19
CA ALA A 547 -3.91 -2.80 -25.86
C ALA A 547 -4.15 -4.19 -25.28
N THR A 548 -5.16 -4.27 -24.46
CA THR A 548 -5.78 -5.50 -23.97
C THR A 548 -6.28 -6.35 -25.14
N SER A 549 -5.62 -7.47 -25.40
CA SER A 549 -6.18 -8.57 -26.18
C SER A 549 -6.89 -9.53 -25.24
N PRO A 550 -8.18 -9.86 -25.44
CA PRO A 550 -8.99 -10.59 -24.47
C PRO A 550 -8.69 -12.10 -24.37
N ASP A 551 -7.84 -12.67 -25.21
CA ASP A 551 -7.80 -14.12 -25.44
C ASP A 551 -6.51 -14.84 -24.97
N GLU A 552 -5.51 -14.16 -24.40
CA GLU A 552 -4.34 -14.83 -23.82
C GLU A 552 -4.41 -14.89 -22.29
N PRO A 553 -4.09 -16.06 -21.68
CA PRO A 553 -4.10 -16.14 -20.21
C PRO A 553 -3.01 -15.23 -19.65
N PRO A 554 -3.36 -14.30 -18.76
CA PRO A 554 -2.42 -13.34 -18.21
C PRO A 554 -1.34 -14.04 -17.38
N ILE A 555 -0.07 -13.76 -17.67
CA ILE A 555 1.03 -14.16 -16.79
C ILE A 555 0.92 -13.33 -15.52
N ARG A 556 0.35 -13.92 -14.49
CA ARG A 556 0.24 -13.28 -13.18
C ARG A 556 1.60 -13.31 -12.52
N VAL A 557 2.26 -12.18 -12.46
CA VAL A 557 3.39 -11.97 -11.55
C VAL A 557 2.82 -11.99 -10.12
N ALA A 558 2.83 -13.16 -9.49
CA ALA A 558 2.16 -13.38 -8.22
C ALA A 558 2.91 -12.70 -7.09
N ASN A 559 2.40 -11.61 -6.59
CA ASN A 559 2.67 -11.19 -5.21
C ASN A 559 1.60 -10.20 -4.67
N PRO A 560 0.58 -10.68 -3.95
CA PRO A 560 -0.43 -9.80 -3.39
C PRO A 560 0.11 -9.10 -2.15
N VAL A 561 0.55 -7.87 -2.30
CA VAL A 561 0.56 -6.93 -1.17
C VAL A 561 -0.79 -6.20 -1.24
N PRO A 562 -1.74 -6.44 -0.32
CA PRO A 562 -2.98 -5.68 -0.29
C PRO A 562 -2.64 -4.21 -0.12
N GLU A 563 -3.07 -3.36 -1.04
CA GLU A 563 -3.13 -1.94 -0.78
C GLU A 563 -4.23 -1.72 0.25
N LEU A 564 -3.85 -1.40 1.47
CA LEU A 564 -4.74 -1.34 2.63
C LEU A 564 -5.73 -0.18 2.56
N PHE A 565 -5.55 0.74 1.61
CA PHE A 565 -6.30 1.99 1.50
C PHE A 565 -6.81 2.29 0.08
N VAL A 566 -6.86 1.30 -0.81
CA VAL A 566 -7.54 1.48 -2.10
C VAL A 566 -9.04 1.45 -1.85
N ASP A 567 -9.72 2.52 -2.18
CA ASP A 567 -11.18 2.52 -2.24
C ASP A 567 -11.61 1.45 -3.25
N ARG A 568 -12.33 0.43 -2.77
CA ARG A 568 -12.76 -0.74 -3.55
C ARG A 568 -13.77 -0.42 -4.66
N LEU A 569 -13.96 0.85 -4.99
CA LEU A 569 -14.88 1.34 -6.02
C LEU A 569 -14.21 1.70 -7.34
N GLU A 570 -12.88 1.70 -7.42
CA GLU A 570 -12.17 1.91 -8.68
C GLU A 570 -11.77 0.57 -9.29
N THR A 571 -12.71 -0.06 -9.93
CA THR A 571 -12.46 -1.02 -11.00
C THR A 571 -12.01 -0.23 -12.22
N ASP A 572 -10.88 -0.66 -12.75
CA ASP A 572 -10.35 -0.39 -14.09
C ASP A 572 -9.52 0.88 -14.32
N GLY A 573 -8.23 0.65 -14.41
CA GLY A 573 -7.44 1.12 -15.55
C GLY A 573 -6.55 2.34 -15.40
N GLU A 574 -6.59 3.18 -14.37
CA GLU A 574 -5.67 4.32 -14.29
C GLU A 574 -4.68 4.24 -13.13
N THR A 575 -3.40 4.35 -13.47
CA THR A 575 -2.24 3.89 -12.73
C THR A 575 -1.66 4.86 -11.71
N ALA A 576 -2.24 6.03 -11.55
CA ALA A 576 -1.93 6.98 -10.47
C ALA A 576 -3.10 7.96 -10.33
N ASP A 577 -3.58 8.17 -9.11
CA ASP A 577 -4.53 9.23 -8.79
C ASP A 577 -3.91 10.59 -9.17
N THR A 578 -4.21 11.06 -10.37
CA THR A 578 -3.82 12.40 -10.82
C THR A 578 -4.95 13.34 -10.44
N MET A 579 -4.65 14.40 -9.72
CA MET A 579 -5.64 15.45 -9.47
C MET A 579 -6.04 16.07 -10.80
N PRO A 580 -7.35 16.16 -11.13
CA PRO A 580 -7.79 16.70 -12.42
C PRO A 580 -7.36 18.18 -12.59
N ARG A 581 -6.99 18.52 -13.81
CA ARG A 581 -6.79 19.91 -14.23
C ARG A 581 -8.13 20.45 -14.72
N TYR A 582 -8.48 21.65 -14.34
CA TYR A 582 -9.55 22.38 -14.98
C TYR A 582 -9.12 22.70 -16.42
N GLU A 583 -9.71 22.04 -17.40
CA GLU A 583 -9.71 22.48 -18.80
C GLU A 583 -10.95 23.36 -18.97
N PRO A 584 -10.79 24.67 -19.34
CA PRO A 584 -11.95 25.46 -19.68
C PRO A 584 -12.63 24.78 -20.88
N GLU A 585 -13.88 24.35 -20.71
CA GLU A 585 -14.71 23.92 -21.83
C GLU A 585 -14.70 25.05 -22.87
N GLU A 586 -14.19 24.77 -24.08
CA GLU A 586 -14.48 25.60 -25.24
C GLU A 586 -15.99 25.59 -25.39
N VAL A 587 -16.61 26.73 -25.10
CA VAL A 587 -18.02 26.96 -25.35
C VAL A 587 -18.23 26.88 -26.85
N SER A 588 -18.54 25.69 -27.34
CA SER A 588 -19.12 25.54 -28.67
C SER A 588 -20.55 26.09 -28.58
N GLU A 589 -20.75 27.26 -29.13
CA GLU A 589 -22.07 27.80 -29.41
C GLU A 589 -22.79 26.86 -30.35
N THR A 590 -23.61 25.95 -29.82
CA THR A 590 -24.66 25.26 -30.59
C THR A 590 -25.99 25.84 -30.15
N PRO A 591 -26.91 26.15 -31.11
CA PRO A 591 -28.17 26.84 -30.80
C PRO A 591 -29.07 25.95 -29.94
N ALA A 592 -29.70 26.58 -28.95
CA ALA A 592 -30.71 25.99 -28.09
C ALA A 592 -31.85 25.36 -28.90
N GLU A 593 -32.02 24.05 -28.82
CA GLU A 593 -33.32 23.40 -29.04
C GLU A 593 -34.02 23.23 -27.68
N ASP A 594 -35.22 23.82 -27.64
CA ASP A 594 -36.18 23.72 -26.53
C ASP A 594 -36.46 22.24 -26.21
N SER A 595 -36.14 21.79 -25.01
CA SER A 595 -36.66 20.54 -24.47
C SER A 595 -37.11 20.69 -23.01
N ASP A 596 -38.41 20.85 -22.88
CA ASP A 596 -39.34 20.42 -21.86
C ASP A 596 -38.80 20.13 -20.43
N THR A 597 -38.73 21.19 -19.61
CA THR A 597 -38.51 21.14 -18.16
C THR A 597 -39.76 20.82 -17.34
N SER A 598 -40.89 20.39 -17.97
CA SER A 598 -42.17 20.16 -17.27
C SER A 598 -42.35 18.76 -16.64
N SER A 599 -41.43 17.80 -16.89
CA SER A 599 -41.64 16.40 -16.47
C SER A 599 -41.09 16.04 -15.10
N PHE A 600 -40.12 16.78 -14.54
CA PHE A 600 -39.49 16.43 -13.26
C PHE A 600 -40.24 16.99 -12.04
N MET A 601 -40.77 18.20 -12.14
CA MET A 601 -41.56 18.82 -11.07
C MET A 601 -42.97 18.21 -10.91
N GLY A 602 -43.49 17.57 -11.92
CA GLY A 602 -44.79 16.87 -11.88
C GLY A 602 -44.78 15.58 -11.06
N ARG A 603 -43.65 14.91 -10.98
CA ARG A 603 -43.52 13.63 -10.23
C ARG A 603 -43.28 13.80 -8.74
N MET A 604 -42.72 14.92 -8.31
CA MET A 604 -42.55 15.19 -6.88
C MET A 604 -43.83 15.62 -6.16
N ARG A 605 -44.79 16.21 -6.87
CA ARG A 605 -46.04 16.68 -6.27
C ARG A 605 -47.03 15.56 -5.92
N ASN A 606 -46.92 14.40 -6.55
CA ASN A 606 -47.78 13.25 -6.30
C ASN A 606 -47.29 12.29 -5.18
N TRP A 607 -46.12 12.53 -4.62
CA TRP A 607 -45.55 11.71 -3.55
C TRP A 607 -45.88 12.25 -2.14
N PHE A 608 -46.27 13.53 -2.04
CA PHE A 608 -46.72 14.16 -0.77
C PHE A 608 -48.24 14.23 -0.58
N ALA A 609 -49.02 13.60 -1.45
CA ALA A 609 -50.49 13.57 -1.37
C ALA A 609 -51.07 12.14 -1.26
N LYS A 610 -50.37 11.23 -0.58
CA LYS A 610 -50.93 9.98 -0.09
C LYS A 610 -50.48 9.68 1.33
#